data_a58fdfe8920a34d3875a4a37294d9b37
#
_entry.id   a58fdfe8920a34d3875a4a37294d9b37
#
_cell.length_a   1.000
_cell.length_b   1.000
_cell.length_c   1.000
_cell.angle_alpha   90.00
_cell.angle_beta   90.00
_cell.angle_gamma   90.00
#
_symmetry.space_group_name_H-M   'P 1'
#
loop_
_entity.id
_entity.type
_entity.pdbx_description
1 polymer ?
#
loop_
_entity_poly.entity_id
_entity_poly.type
_entity_poly.pdbx_seq_one_letter_code
_entity_poly.pdbx_strand_id
1 'polypeptide(L)'
;MLAVLSVFTSPAARAQSFAYPPGFRTEEIGTNGTTIHVRIGGSGPAVVLLHGYGDTGDMWAPLAAELMRDHTVIAPDLRGMGLSATATDGFTKKNQAEDVAGVLDALHIRQADVVGHDIGNMVAFAFAVAHQDRTTRLVMMDAPVPGVGHGTKF
;
A
#
# COMPACT_ATOMS: atom_id res chain seq x y z
N MET A 1 53.39 -2.89 -28.14
CA MET A 1 52.86 -2.74 -26.75
C MET A 1 51.33 -2.81 -26.88
N LEU A 2 50.74 -4.00 -26.62
CA LEU A 2 49.31 -4.18 -26.70
C LEU A 2 48.71 -3.88 -25.33
N ALA A 3 47.79 -2.91 -25.23
CA ALA A 3 47.03 -2.64 -24.02
C ALA A 3 45.80 -3.57 -24.01
N VAL A 4 45.72 -4.46 -23.02
CA VAL A 4 44.55 -5.30 -22.76
C VAL A 4 43.56 -4.49 -21.94
N LEU A 5 42.46 -4.11 -22.54
CA LEU A 5 41.35 -3.43 -21.85
C LEU A 5 40.47 -4.50 -21.19
N SER A 6 40.61 -4.69 -19.88
CA SER A 6 39.74 -5.58 -19.09
C SER A 6 38.39 -4.89 -18.82
N VAL A 7 37.33 -5.38 -19.46
CA VAL A 7 35.95 -4.94 -19.17
C VAL A 7 35.47 -5.69 -17.93
N PHE A 8 35.38 -5.01 -16.81
CA PHE A 8 34.70 -5.55 -15.62
C PHE A 8 33.18 -5.47 -15.84
N THR A 9 32.57 -6.59 -16.10
CA THR A 9 31.09 -6.69 -16.07
C THR A 9 30.68 -6.86 -14.62
N SER A 10 30.17 -5.77 -14.01
CA SER A 10 29.51 -5.88 -12.72
C SER A 10 28.26 -6.77 -12.87
N PRO A 11 28.05 -7.73 -11.96
CA PRO A 11 26.79 -8.47 -11.97
C PRO A 11 25.64 -7.47 -11.77
N ALA A 12 24.68 -7.52 -12.68
CA ALA A 12 23.47 -6.70 -12.55
C ALA A 12 22.84 -6.98 -11.17
N ALA A 13 22.67 -5.94 -10.37
CA ALA A 13 21.94 -6.05 -9.12
C ALA A 13 20.54 -6.57 -9.46
N ARG A 14 20.25 -7.80 -9.09
CA ARG A 14 18.90 -8.34 -9.15
C ARG A 14 18.08 -7.59 -8.12
N ALA A 15 17.06 -6.85 -8.54
CA ALA A 15 16.05 -6.35 -7.64
C ALA A 15 15.47 -7.57 -6.90
N GLN A 16 15.58 -7.58 -5.57
CA GLN A 16 14.92 -8.59 -4.74
C GLN A 16 13.42 -8.31 -4.82
N SER A 17 12.70 -9.12 -5.59
CA SER A 17 11.25 -9.15 -5.48
C SER A 17 10.91 -9.88 -4.18
N PHE A 18 10.35 -9.16 -3.23
CA PHE A 18 9.79 -9.77 -2.03
C PHE A 18 8.46 -10.43 -2.43
N ALA A 19 8.49 -11.76 -2.59
CA ALA A 19 7.27 -12.51 -2.83
C ALA A 19 6.46 -12.64 -1.53
N TYR A 20 5.16 -12.48 -1.63
CA TYR A 20 4.24 -12.79 -0.53
C TYR A 20 4.32 -14.28 -0.18
N PRO A 21 4.19 -14.65 1.10
CA PRO A 21 4.22 -16.06 1.51
C PRO A 21 3.00 -16.83 0.97
N PRO A 22 3.07 -18.18 0.94
CA PRO A 22 1.91 -19.00 0.63
C PRO A 22 0.71 -18.66 1.53
N GLY A 23 -0.50 -18.67 0.95
CA GLY A 23 -1.73 -18.27 1.65
C GLY A 23 -2.19 -16.85 1.31
N PHE A 24 -1.39 -16.07 0.57
CA PHE A 24 -1.86 -14.84 -0.07
C PHE A 24 -2.48 -15.14 -1.43
N ARG A 25 -3.53 -14.40 -1.76
CA ARG A 25 -4.14 -14.32 -3.08
C ARG A 25 -4.15 -12.87 -3.55
N THR A 26 -4.34 -12.67 -4.83
CA THR A 26 -4.54 -11.33 -5.43
C THR A 26 -5.96 -11.22 -5.97
N GLU A 27 -6.52 -10.04 -5.87
CA GLU A 27 -7.83 -9.69 -6.44
C GLU A 27 -7.76 -8.35 -7.15
N GLU A 28 -8.53 -8.24 -8.24
CA GLU A 28 -8.76 -6.99 -8.95
C GLU A 28 -10.14 -6.45 -8.52
N ILE A 29 -10.14 -5.44 -7.66
CA ILE A 29 -11.37 -4.91 -7.06
C ILE A 29 -11.79 -3.63 -7.77
N GLY A 30 -12.92 -3.68 -8.47
CA GLY A 30 -13.56 -2.49 -9.05
C GLY A 30 -14.19 -1.63 -7.96
N THR A 31 -13.75 -0.40 -7.81
CA THR A 31 -14.23 0.55 -6.80
C THR A 31 -14.00 1.99 -7.22
N ASN A 32 -14.85 2.92 -6.82
CA ASN A 32 -14.70 4.36 -6.95
C ASN A 32 -14.19 4.80 -8.34
N GLY A 33 -14.74 4.17 -9.41
CA GLY A 33 -14.40 4.47 -10.81
C GLY A 33 -13.02 3.99 -11.29
N THR A 34 -12.38 3.09 -10.55
CA THR A 34 -11.10 2.46 -10.92
C THR A 34 -11.09 0.98 -10.56
N THR A 35 -9.99 0.29 -10.87
CA THR A 35 -9.73 -1.08 -10.39
C THR A 35 -8.47 -1.08 -9.57
N ILE A 36 -8.55 -1.59 -8.35
CA ILE A 36 -7.45 -1.69 -7.40
C ILE A 36 -6.96 -3.13 -7.33
N HIS A 37 -5.67 -3.32 -7.58
CA HIS A 37 -4.98 -4.59 -7.35
C HIS A 37 -4.70 -4.76 -5.86
N VAL A 38 -5.14 -5.87 -5.28
CA VAL A 38 -5.05 -6.09 -3.83
C VAL A 38 -4.44 -7.45 -3.53
N ARG A 39 -3.49 -7.49 -2.61
CA ARG A 39 -2.94 -8.73 -2.04
C ARG A 39 -3.61 -8.98 -0.71
N ILE A 40 -4.14 -10.20 -0.52
CA ILE A 40 -4.95 -10.54 0.66
C ILE A 40 -4.49 -11.87 1.21
N GLY A 41 -4.23 -11.94 2.52
CA GLY A 41 -3.84 -13.20 3.17
C GLY A 41 -4.05 -13.17 4.68
N GLY A 42 -3.95 -14.34 5.29
CA GLY A 42 -4.16 -14.51 6.71
C GLY A 42 -5.63 -14.56 7.13
N SER A 43 -5.85 -14.51 8.44
CA SER A 43 -7.20 -14.50 9.04
C SER A 43 -7.17 -13.82 10.41
N GLY A 44 -8.26 -13.16 10.79
CA GLY A 44 -8.39 -12.41 12.04
C GLY A 44 -8.79 -10.95 11.78
N PRO A 45 -8.56 -10.04 12.75
CA PRO A 45 -8.79 -8.61 12.56
C PRO A 45 -8.09 -8.09 11.32
N ALA A 46 -8.74 -7.20 10.57
CA ALA A 46 -8.19 -6.70 9.31
C ALA A 46 -7.11 -5.61 9.55
N VAL A 47 -6.06 -5.64 8.72
CA VAL A 47 -5.06 -4.58 8.62
C VAL A 47 -4.83 -4.21 7.17
N VAL A 48 -4.95 -2.93 6.85
CA VAL A 48 -4.67 -2.35 5.52
C VAL A 48 -3.28 -1.73 5.54
N LEU A 49 -2.45 -2.07 4.53
CA LEU A 49 -1.07 -1.62 4.40
C LEU A 49 -0.94 -0.77 3.12
N LEU A 50 -0.77 0.55 3.27
CA LEU A 50 -0.71 1.52 2.18
C LEU A 50 0.73 1.94 1.90
N HIS A 51 1.21 1.70 0.68
CA HIS A 51 2.60 1.89 0.27
C HIS A 51 2.94 3.35 -0.07
N GLY A 52 4.25 3.63 -0.21
CA GLY A 52 4.81 4.92 -0.56
C GLY A 52 4.83 5.24 -2.05
N TYR A 53 5.31 6.44 -2.39
CA TYR A 53 5.49 6.85 -3.78
C TYR A 53 6.59 6.03 -4.46
N GLY A 54 6.29 5.53 -5.66
CA GLY A 54 7.22 4.69 -6.43
C GLY A 54 7.31 3.23 -5.94
N ASP A 55 6.59 2.91 -4.87
CA ASP A 55 6.44 1.54 -4.37
C ASP A 55 5.14 0.88 -4.87
N THR A 56 4.95 -0.34 -4.45
CA THR A 56 3.72 -1.13 -4.62
C THR A 56 3.40 -1.86 -3.32
N GLY A 57 2.27 -2.53 -3.26
CA GLY A 57 1.95 -3.41 -2.14
C GLY A 57 3.05 -4.44 -1.83
N ASP A 58 3.94 -4.76 -2.79
CA ASP A 58 5.02 -5.74 -2.59
C ASP A 58 6.04 -5.33 -1.52
N MET A 59 6.20 -4.02 -1.24
CA MET A 59 7.07 -3.57 -0.14
C MET A 59 6.66 -4.15 1.21
N TRP A 60 5.38 -4.48 1.37
CA TRP A 60 4.83 -4.99 2.62
C TRP A 60 5.03 -6.49 2.82
N ALA A 61 5.52 -7.24 1.82
CA ALA A 61 5.63 -8.70 1.90
C ALA A 61 6.36 -9.22 3.18
N PRO A 62 7.46 -8.61 3.65
CA PRO A 62 8.10 -9.03 4.90
C PRO A 62 7.21 -8.84 6.14
N LEU A 63 6.54 -7.69 6.26
CA LEU A 63 5.63 -7.41 7.37
C LEU A 63 4.36 -8.25 7.26
N ALA A 64 3.83 -8.42 6.06
CA ALA A 64 2.65 -9.23 5.79
C ALA A 64 2.85 -10.68 6.20
N ALA A 65 4.06 -11.23 6.03
CA ALA A 65 4.40 -12.60 6.46
C ALA A 65 4.28 -12.79 7.99
N GLU A 66 4.55 -11.76 8.76
CA GLU A 66 4.38 -11.78 10.21
C GLU A 66 2.92 -11.58 10.61
N LEU A 67 2.27 -10.56 10.04
CA LEU A 67 0.90 -10.18 10.40
C LEU A 67 -0.14 -11.24 10.01
N MET A 68 0.08 -12.00 8.91
CA MET A 68 -0.89 -13.00 8.46
C MET A 68 -1.15 -14.14 9.45
N ARG A 69 -0.33 -14.25 10.49
CA ARG A 69 -0.45 -15.30 11.53
C ARG A 69 -1.71 -15.09 12.39
N ASP A 70 -2.14 -13.86 12.57
CA ASP A 70 -3.25 -13.48 13.44
C ASP A 70 -4.11 -12.31 12.91
N HIS A 71 -3.81 -11.82 11.69
CA HIS A 71 -4.56 -10.76 11.00
C HIS A 71 -4.95 -11.16 9.59
N THR A 72 -6.03 -10.57 9.11
CA THR A 72 -6.33 -10.50 7.67
C THR A 72 -5.58 -9.30 7.10
N VAL A 73 -4.52 -9.56 6.34
CA VAL A 73 -3.68 -8.52 5.72
C VAL A 73 -4.22 -8.15 4.36
N ILE A 74 -4.34 -6.85 4.09
CA ILE A 74 -4.84 -6.27 2.85
C ILE A 74 -3.82 -5.24 2.38
N ALA A 75 -3.13 -5.52 1.28
CA ALA A 75 -2.10 -4.65 0.72
C ALA A 75 -2.47 -4.25 -0.72
N PRO A 76 -3.20 -3.14 -0.91
CA PRO A 76 -3.54 -2.64 -2.22
C PRO A 76 -2.34 -1.94 -2.86
N ASP A 77 -2.29 -1.96 -4.19
CA ASP A 77 -1.58 -0.95 -4.95
C ASP A 77 -2.47 0.30 -5.04
N LEU A 78 -1.94 1.46 -4.68
CA LEU A 78 -2.71 2.70 -4.74
C LEU A 78 -3.10 3.02 -6.20
N ARG A 79 -4.19 3.77 -6.39
CA ARG A 79 -4.71 4.24 -7.69
C ARG A 79 -3.57 4.71 -8.60
N GLY A 80 -3.49 4.16 -9.82
CA GLY A 80 -2.50 4.52 -10.83
C GLY A 80 -1.07 4.05 -10.55
N MET A 81 -0.86 3.18 -9.55
CA MET A 81 0.43 2.60 -9.19
C MET A 81 0.40 1.08 -9.26
N GLY A 82 1.57 0.47 -9.40
CA GLY A 82 1.74 -0.97 -9.44
C GLY A 82 0.89 -1.64 -10.51
N LEU A 83 0.08 -2.61 -10.12
CA LEU A 83 -0.84 -3.35 -10.96
C LEU A 83 -2.27 -2.81 -10.94
N SER A 84 -2.57 -1.78 -10.12
CA SER A 84 -3.84 -1.08 -10.17
C SER A 84 -4.04 -0.38 -11.51
N ALA A 85 -5.29 -0.21 -11.93
CA ALA A 85 -5.61 0.39 -13.22
C ALA A 85 -4.96 1.77 -13.39
N THR A 86 -4.45 2.03 -14.60
CA THR A 86 -3.97 3.35 -14.98
C THR A 86 -5.10 4.37 -14.84
N ALA A 87 -4.86 5.40 -14.05
CA ALA A 87 -5.80 6.47 -13.82
C ALA A 87 -5.26 7.80 -14.39
N THR A 88 -6.13 8.63 -14.92
CA THR A 88 -5.79 9.97 -15.42
C THR A 88 -6.12 11.07 -14.40
N ASP A 89 -6.91 10.73 -13.38
CA ASP A 89 -7.39 11.64 -12.34
C ASP A 89 -7.68 10.93 -11.01
N GLY A 90 -8.27 11.65 -10.06
CA GLY A 90 -8.68 11.07 -8.78
C GLY A 90 -7.55 10.88 -7.77
N PHE A 91 -6.40 11.53 -7.96
CA PHE A 91 -5.22 11.34 -7.10
C PHE A 91 -5.25 12.13 -5.79
N THR A 92 -6.34 12.83 -5.47
CA THR A 92 -6.45 13.45 -4.14
C THR A 92 -6.47 12.37 -3.06
N LYS A 93 -5.87 12.64 -1.91
CA LYS A 93 -5.78 11.67 -0.82
C LYS A 93 -7.16 11.28 -0.28
N LYS A 94 -8.09 12.23 -0.30
CA LYS A 94 -9.50 11.96 0.02
C LYS A 94 -10.12 10.94 -0.95
N ASN A 95 -9.91 11.11 -2.26
CA ASN A 95 -10.45 10.17 -3.25
C ASN A 95 -9.79 8.79 -3.17
N GLN A 96 -8.47 8.73 -2.92
CA GLN A 96 -7.78 7.47 -2.67
C GLN A 96 -8.23 6.78 -1.37
N ALA A 97 -8.67 7.54 -0.37
CA ALA A 97 -9.30 6.98 0.83
C ALA A 97 -10.63 6.29 0.51
N GLU A 98 -11.42 6.83 -0.44
CA GLU A 98 -12.64 6.17 -0.92
C GLU A 98 -12.32 4.88 -1.71
N ASP A 99 -11.17 4.80 -2.39
CA ASP A 99 -10.73 3.54 -3.00
C ASP A 99 -10.51 2.47 -1.93
N VAL A 100 -9.85 2.84 -0.82
CA VAL A 100 -9.64 1.95 0.33
C VAL A 100 -10.96 1.52 0.96
N ALA A 101 -11.91 2.46 1.14
CA ALA A 101 -13.24 2.16 1.65
C ALA A 101 -13.95 1.14 0.77
N GLY A 102 -13.93 1.33 -0.56
CA GLY A 102 -14.55 0.41 -1.50
C GLY A 102 -13.86 -0.96 -1.57
N VAL A 103 -12.53 -1.02 -1.39
CA VAL A 103 -11.82 -2.31 -1.22
C VAL A 103 -12.33 -3.05 0.00
N LEU A 104 -12.45 -2.39 1.15
CA LEU A 104 -12.98 -3.00 2.38
C LEU A 104 -14.43 -3.45 2.21
N ASP A 105 -15.27 -2.68 1.49
CA ASP A 105 -16.67 -3.04 1.20
C ASP A 105 -16.75 -4.31 0.34
N ALA A 106 -15.96 -4.40 -0.72
CA ALA A 106 -15.89 -5.56 -1.58
C ALA A 106 -15.44 -6.83 -0.83
N LEU A 107 -14.57 -6.67 0.16
CA LEU A 107 -14.09 -7.75 1.02
C LEU A 107 -15.01 -8.02 2.23
N HIS A 108 -16.13 -7.32 2.37
CA HIS A 108 -17.08 -7.39 3.50
C HIS A 108 -16.40 -7.12 4.86
N ILE A 109 -15.43 -6.21 4.89
CA ILE A 109 -14.69 -5.81 6.09
C ILE A 109 -15.22 -4.49 6.61
N ARG A 110 -15.79 -4.53 7.81
CA ARG A 110 -16.40 -3.34 8.42
C ARG A 110 -15.36 -2.39 9.01
N GLN A 111 -14.34 -2.90 9.66
CA GLN A 111 -13.31 -2.14 10.38
C GLN A 111 -11.93 -2.73 10.14
N ALA A 112 -10.89 -1.90 10.11
CA ALA A 112 -9.51 -2.31 9.97
C ALA A 112 -8.56 -1.40 10.75
N ASP A 113 -7.41 -1.95 11.12
CA ASP A 113 -6.22 -1.17 11.40
C ASP A 113 -5.68 -0.64 10.07
N VAL A 114 -5.20 0.60 10.03
CA VAL A 114 -4.69 1.22 8.80
C VAL A 114 -3.26 1.67 9.03
N VAL A 115 -2.35 1.19 8.20
CA VAL A 115 -0.92 1.49 8.23
C VAL A 115 -0.56 2.20 6.94
N GLY A 116 0.08 3.35 7.02
CA GLY A 116 0.54 4.11 5.87
C GLY A 116 2.03 4.43 5.95
N HIS A 117 2.68 4.42 4.79
CA HIS A 117 4.06 4.84 4.61
C HIS A 117 4.13 5.89 3.51
N ASP A 118 4.87 6.99 3.71
CA ASP A 118 5.05 8.11 2.78
C ASP A 118 3.70 8.64 2.24
N ILE A 119 3.42 8.60 0.94
CA ILE A 119 2.12 9.05 0.41
C ILE A 119 0.94 8.19 0.91
N GLY A 120 1.18 6.91 1.19
CA GLY A 120 0.21 6.02 1.83
C GLY A 120 -0.20 6.50 3.22
N ASN A 121 0.70 7.19 3.93
CA ASN A 121 0.40 7.85 5.18
C ASN A 121 -0.68 8.95 5.03
N MET A 122 -0.60 9.73 3.96
CA MET A 122 -1.59 10.77 3.68
C MET A 122 -2.96 10.17 3.33
N VAL A 123 -2.98 9.03 2.63
CA VAL A 123 -4.21 8.28 2.32
C VAL A 123 -4.79 7.67 3.59
N ALA A 124 -3.95 7.05 4.43
CA ALA A 124 -4.34 6.47 5.72
C ALA A 124 -4.98 7.52 6.65
N PHE A 125 -4.36 8.71 6.72
CA PHE A 125 -4.90 9.83 7.49
C PHE A 125 -6.25 10.30 6.93
N ALA A 126 -6.35 10.48 5.61
CA ALA A 126 -7.60 10.89 4.97
C ALA A 126 -8.72 9.85 5.20
N PHE A 127 -8.39 8.56 5.16
CA PHE A 127 -9.32 7.47 5.47
C PHE A 127 -9.77 7.53 6.93
N ALA A 128 -8.84 7.66 7.87
CA ALA A 128 -9.16 7.71 9.30
C ALA A 128 -10.04 8.92 9.66
N VAL A 129 -9.84 10.05 8.98
CA VAL A 129 -10.69 11.25 9.17
C VAL A 129 -12.09 11.06 8.59
N ALA A 130 -12.20 10.49 7.39
CA ALA A 130 -13.47 10.32 6.68
C ALA A 130 -14.29 9.14 7.22
N HIS A 131 -13.63 8.08 7.70
CA HIS A 131 -14.22 6.80 8.09
C HIS A 131 -13.79 6.41 9.52
N GLN A 132 -14.07 7.28 10.49
CA GLN A 132 -13.65 7.08 11.90
C GLN A 132 -14.24 5.82 12.52
N ASP A 133 -15.46 5.45 12.16
CA ASP A 133 -16.14 4.24 12.59
C ASP A 133 -15.58 2.95 11.97
N ARG A 134 -14.76 3.09 10.92
CA ARG A 134 -14.09 2.00 10.20
C ARG A 134 -12.61 1.85 10.55
N THR A 135 -12.03 2.81 11.26
CA THR A 135 -10.61 2.83 11.63
C THR A 135 -10.45 2.38 13.08
N THR A 136 -9.88 1.21 13.30
CA THR A 136 -9.61 0.69 14.65
C THR A 136 -8.34 1.31 15.24
N ARG A 137 -7.28 1.36 14.44
CA ARG A 137 -5.97 1.98 14.76
C ARG A 137 -5.40 2.61 13.51
N LEU A 138 -4.60 3.66 13.70
CA LEU A 138 -3.86 4.32 12.64
C LEU A 138 -2.37 4.32 12.97
N VAL A 139 -1.55 3.75 12.08
CA VAL A 139 -0.09 3.79 12.15
C VAL A 139 0.41 4.62 10.99
N MET A 140 1.20 5.64 11.29
CA MET A 140 1.71 6.60 10.34
C MET A 140 3.24 6.57 10.35
N MET A 141 3.85 6.36 9.17
CA MET A 141 5.30 6.18 9.04
C MET A 141 5.87 7.09 7.96
N ASP A 142 6.97 7.76 8.31
CA ASP A 142 7.87 8.47 7.39
C ASP A 142 7.18 9.50 6.47
N ALA A 143 6.24 10.27 7.04
CA ALA A 143 5.64 11.40 6.36
C ALA A 143 5.10 12.44 7.36
N PRO A 144 4.98 13.72 6.95
CA PRO A 144 4.37 14.75 7.77
C PRO A 144 2.92 14.40 8.11
N VAL A 145 2.54 14.66 9.35
CA VAL A 145 1.15 14.56 9.78
C VAL A 145 0.46 15.90 9.49
N PRO A 146 -0.62 15.95 8.70
CA PRO A 146 -1.34 17.19 8.44
C PRO A 146 -1.76 17.87 9.74
N GLY A 147 -1.42 19.17 9.87
CA GLY A 147 -1.75 19.97 11.05
C GLY A 147 -0.78 19.81 12.24
N VAL A 148 0.29 19.01 12.10
CA VAL A 148 1.29 18.83 13.17
C VAL A 148 2.68 19.30 12.69
N GLY A 149 3.34 20.16 13.49
CA GLY A 149 4.68 20.67 13.19
C GLY A 149 4.71 21.78 12.14
N HIS A 150 5.89 22.01 11.53
CA HIS A 150 6.09 23.11 10.58
C HIS A 150 5.61 22.82 9.15
N GLY A 151 5.05 21.65 8.87
CA GLY A 151 4.53 21.22 7.56
C GLY A 151 3.03 21.46 7.36
N THR A 152 2.46 22.55 7.88
CA THR A 152 1.00 22.70 8.09
C THR A 152 0.20 23.27 6.92
N LYS A 153 0.75 23.39 5.73
CA LYS A 153 -0.02 23.87 4.55
C LYS A 153 0.12 22.89 3.40
N PHE A 154 -0.90 22.07 3.22
CA PHE A 154 -1.20 21.37 1.98
C PHE A 154 -2.38 22.04 1.29
#